data_e72be2fea57af496514736df0c4c473f
#
_entry.id   e72be2fea57af496514736df0c4c473f
#
_cell.length_a   1.000
_cell.length_b   1.000
_cell.length_c   1.000
_cell.angle_alpha   90.00
_cell.angle_beta   90.00
_cell.angle_gamma   90.00
#
_symmetry.space_group_name_H-M   'P 1'
#
loop_
_entity.id
_entity.type
_entity.pdbx_description
1 polymer ?
#
loop_
_entity_poly.entity_id
_entity_poly.type
_entity_poly.pdbx_seq_one_letter_code
_entity_poly.pdbx_strand_id
1 'polypeptide(L)'
;MFSIMLLGSCNKYSEKVAGTYNGQISINDTIISNNSNIIISELSNKNVSIVSDFFALYELEIEKQRYFGSVTYFHNGDSDINLDLEIGETATGLFLSLVYYDNFNNQYVFTGEN
;
A
#
# COMPACT_ATOMS: atom_id res chain seq x y z
N MET A 1 -21.59 16.08 -18.33
CA MET A 1 -20.23 15.90 -18.38
C MET A 1 -19.59 15.40 -17.11
N PHE A 2 -20.00 15.88 -16.01
CA PHE A 2 -19.41 15.44 -14.76
C PHE A 2 -19.71 14.05 -14.37
N SER A 3 -20.85 13.50 -14.77
CA SER A 3 -21.19 12.15 -14.43
C SER A 3 -20.15 11.15 -14.92
N ILE A 4 -19.52 11.44 -16.03
CA ILE A 4 -18.52 10.55 -16.58
C ILE A 4 -17.31 10.47 -15.66
N MET A 5 -16.90 11.60 -15.13
CA MET A 5 -15.77 11.63 -14.22
C MET A 5 -16.06 10.90 -12.92
N LEU A 6 -17.27 11.04 -12.45
CA LEU A 6 -17.67 10.36 -11.24
C LEU A 6 -17.62 8.85 -11.41
N LEU A 7 -18.07 8.37 -12.56
CA LEU A 7 -18.03 6.94 -12.82
C LEU A 7 -16.60 6.43 -12.86
N GLY A 8 -15.69 7.20 -13.44
CA GLY A 8 -14.30 6.79 -13.48
C GLY A 8 -13.69 6.66 -12.10
N SER A 9 -13.97 7.61 -11.19
CA SER A 9 -13.39 7.58 -9.86
C SER A 9 -13.92 6.44 -9.01
N CYS A 10 -15.13 5.95 -9.25
CA CYS A 10 -15.70 4.86 -8.47
C CYS A 10 -14.93 3.56 -8.63
N ASN A 11 -14.16 3.41 -9.71
CA ASN A 11 -13.46 2.17 -10.00
C ASN A 11 -11.96 2.25 -9.78
N LYS A 12 -11.48 3.32 -9.17
CA LYS A 12 -10.04 3.51 -8.97
C LYS A 12 -9.60 2.93 -7.64
N TYR A 13 -8.95 1.79 -7.70
CA TYR A 13 -8.39 1.19 -6.48
C TYR A 13 -7.30 2.06 -5.91
N SER A 14 -6.47 2.67 -6.76
CA SER A 14 -5.39 3.53 -6.32
C SER A 14 -5.89 4.72 -5.51
N GLU A 15 -7.04 5.27 -5.88
CA GLU A 15 -7.63 6.39 -5.16
C GLU A 15 -8.05 5.97 -3.74
N LYS A 16 -8.56 4.75 -3.61
CA LYS A 16 -9.01 4.25 -2.32
C LYS A 16 -7.88 4.07 -1.33
N VAL A 17 -6.72 3.65 -1.79
CA VAL A 17 -5.60 3.33 -0.91
C VAL A 17 -4.61 4.47 -0.76
N ALA A 18 -4.72 5.53 -1.58
CA ALA A 18 -3.80 6.66 -1.51
C ALA A 18 -3.90 7.36 -0.17
N GLY A 19 -2.77 7.79 0.36
CA GLY A 19 -2.71 8.50 1.62
C GLY A 19 -1.41 8.28 2.33
N THR A 20 -1.32 8.82 3.54
CA THR A 20 -0.16 8.66 4.41
C THR A 20 -0.50 7.69 5.53
N TYR A 21 0.30 6.65 5.65
CA TYR A 21 0.15 5.64 6.68
C TYR A 21 1.26 5.83 7.70
N ASN A 22 0.89 5.88 8.97
CA ASN A 22 1.85 6.08 10.05
C ASN A 22 1.88 4.84 10.93
N GLY A 23 3.08 4.37 11.27
CA GLY A 23 3.21 3.19 12.10
C GLY A 23 4.64 2.78 12.36
N GLN A 24 4.81 1.49 12.56
CA GLN A 24 6.08 0.92 12.94
C GLN A 24 6.79 0.32 11.74
N ILE A 25 8.09 0.59 11.64
CA ILE A 25 8.93 -0.05 10.63
C ILE A 25 10.09 -0.78 11.31
N SER A 26 10.34 -2.00 10.84
CA SER A 26 11.54 -2.75 11.23
C SER A 26 12.35 -3.11 10.00
N ILE A 27 13.65 -3.21 10.19
CA ILE A 27 14.58 -3.60 9.15
C ILE A 27 15.40 -4.76 9.72
N ASN A 28 15.34 -5.91 9.02
CA ASN A 28 16.05 -7.12 9.42
C ASN A 28 15.75 -7.48 10.89
N ASP A 29 14.45 -7.45 11.24
CA ASP A 29 13.93 -7.82 12.56
C ASP A 29 14.26 -6.82 13.68
N THR A 30 14.80 -5.66 13.33
CA THR A 30 15.09 -4.61 14.32
C THR A 30 14.12 -3.46 14.12
N ILE A 31 13.38 -3.11 15.16
CA ILE A 31 12.45 -1.98 15.11
C ILE A 31 13.26 -0.70 14.99
N ILE A 32 13.05 0.02 13.90
CA ILE A 32 13.78 1.26 13.63
C ILE A 32 13.00 2.46 14.16
N SER A 33 11.67 2.44 14.01
CA SER A 33 10.83 3.56 14.43
C SER A 33 9.40 3.08 14.65
N ASN A 34 8.74 3.65 15.66
CA ASN A 34 7.31 3.43 15.88
C ASN A 34 6.49 4.58 15.30
N ASN A 35 7.13 5.52 14.63
CA ASN A 35 6.47 6.68 14.06
C ASN A 35 7.03 6.97 12.68
N SER A 36 6.91 5.98 11.81
CA SER A 36 7.39 6.07 10.45
C SER A 36 6.22 6.25 9.50
N ASN A 37 6.43 6.94 8.40
CA ASN A 37 5.39 7.21 7.42
C ASN A 37 5.67 6.49 6.11
N ILE A 38 4.60 5.96 5.52
CA ILE A 38 4.61 5.49 4.15
C ILE A 38 3.54 6.26 3.40
N ILE A 39 3.92 6.83 2.27
CA ILE A 39 3.02 7.60 1.44
C ILE A 39 2.69 6.78 0.19
N ILE A 40 1.40 6.51 0.00
CA ILE A 40 0.91 5.83 -1.18
C ILE A 40 0.24 6.88 -2.06
N SER A 41 0.73 7.00 -3.30
CA SER A 41 0.24 7.98 -4.25
C SER A 41 -0.39 7.30 -5.44
N GLU A 42 -1.47 7.88 -5.93
CA GLU A 42 -2.18 7.39 -7.09
C GLU A 42 -1.41 7.68 -8.36
N LEU A 43 -1.24 6.68 -9.23
CA LEU A 43 -0.64 6.87 -10.55
C LEU A 43 -1.67 6.65 -11.66
N SER A 44 -2.44 5.56 -11.57
CA SER A 44 -3.52 5.28 -12.51
C SER A 44 -4.54 4.43 -11.77
N ASN A 45 -5.54 3.90 -12.47
CA ASN A 45 -6.67 3.23 -11.82
C ASN A 45 -6.27 2.15 -10.82
N LYS A 46 -5.25 1.38 -11.13
CA LYS A 46 -4.81 0.28 -10.28
C LYS A 46 -3.36 0.39 -9.87
N ASN A 47 -2.66 1.44 -10.29
CA ASN A 47 -1.23 1.57 -10.03
C ASN A 47 -0.96 2.68 -9.05
N VAL A 48 -0.04 2.41 -8.14
CA VAL A 48 0.35 3.36 -7.10
C VAL A 48 1.86 3.41 -7.00
N SER A 49 2.36 4.48 -6.40
CA SER A 49 3.73 4.53 -5.91
C SER A 49 3.70 4.46 -4.39
N ILE A 50 4.77 3.92 -3.82
CA ILE A 50 4.92 3.79 -2.38
C ILE A 50 6.27 4.37 -2.00
N VAL A 51 6.27 5.36 -1.12
CA VAL A 51 7.50 6.04 -0.71
C VAL A 51 7.60 6.04 0.81
N SER A 52 8.74 5.63 1.32
CA SER A 52 9.08 5.73 2.73
C SER A 52 10.45 6.39 2.85
N ASP A 53 10.93 6.56 4.08
CA ASP A 53 12.28 7.08 4.30
C ASP A 53 13.36 6.11 3.89
N PHE A 54 13.01 4.85 3.65
CA PHE A 54 14.00 3.77 3.45
C PHE A 54 13.96 3.18 2.06
N PHE A 55 12.83 3.33 1.34
CA PHE A 55 12.71 2.79 0.00
C PHE A 55 11.60 3.52 -0.76
N ALA A 56 11.64 3.40 -2.08
CA ALA A 56 10.59 3.92 -2.94
C ALA A 56 10.30 2.89 -4.02
N LEU A 57 9.02 2.63 -4.24
CA LEU A 57 8.56 1.68 -5.23
C LEU A 57 7.55 2.37 -6.13
N TYR A 58 7.69 2.19 -7.44
CA TYR A 58 6.86 2.87 -8.42
C TYR A 58 6.11 1.88 -9.29
N GLU A 59 4.93 2.28 -9.73
CA GLU A 59 4.13 1.53 -10.67
C GLU A 59 3.72 0.14 -10.15
N LEU A 60 3.31 0.09 -8.90
CA LEU A 60 2.82 -1.15 -8.31
C LEU A 60 1.34 -1.31 -8.62
N GLU A 61 0.97 -2.47 -9.12
CA GLU A 61 -0.43 -2.77 -9.40
C GLU A 61 -1.12 -3.26 -8.14
N ILE A 62 -2.31 -2.72 -7.87
CA ILE A 62 -3.11 -3.07 -6.70
C ILE A 62 -4.36 -3.81 -7.18
N GLU A 63 -4.66 -4.92 -6.53
CA GLU A 63 -5.89 -5.68 -6.75
C GLU A 63 -6.79 -5.53 -5.53
N LYS A 64 -8.06 -5.86 -5.72
CA LYS A 64 -9.05 -5.77 -4.67
C LYS A 64 -9.70 -7.13 -4.46
N GLN A 65 -9.83 -7.52 -3.20
CA GLN A 65 -10.50 -8.76 -2.84
C GLN A 65 -11.55 -8.46 -1.78
N ARG A 66 -12.75 -9.02 -1.97
CA ARG A 66 -13.82 -8.90 -1.00
C ARG A 66 -14.09 -10.29 -0.43
N TYR A 67 -14.10 -10.38 0.89
CA TYR A 67 -14.27 -11.65 1.54
C TYR A 67 -15.10 -11.46 2.81
N PHE A 68 -16.27 -12.06 2.87
CA PHE A 68 -17.20 -11.94 3.99
C PHE A 68 -17.46 -10.50 4.42
N GLY A 69 -17.65 -9.62 3.44
CA GLY A 69 -17.91 -8.22 3.74
C GLY A 69 -16.68 -7.37 4.00
N SER A 70 -15.52 -7.99 4.14
CA SER A 70 -14.27 -7.25 4.31
C SER A 70 -13.65 -6.99 2.95
N VAL A 71 -13.02 -5.82 2.82
CA VAL A 71 -12.33 -5.44 1.59
C VAL A 71 -10.84 -5.33 1.87
N THR A 72 -10.05 -5.98 1.04
CA THR A 72 -8.60 -5.93 1.13
C THR A 72 -8.03 -5.57 -0.22
N TYR A 73 -7.11 -4.62 -0.24
CA TYR A 73 -6.34 -4.28 -1.44
C TYR A 73 -4.95 -4.89 -1.27
N PHE A 74 -4.41 -5.45 -2.33
CA PHE A 74 -3.13 -6.12 -2.25
C PHE A 74 -2.36 -5.96 -3.56
N HIS A 75 -1.02 -6.09 -3.48
CA HIS A 75 -0.18 -6.10 -4.65
C HIS A 75 -0.20 -7.49 -5.25
N ASN A 76 -0.58 -7.56 -6.52
CA ASN A 76 -0.58 -8.82 -7.24
C ASN A 76 0.88 -9.14 -7.63
N GLY A 77 1.45 -10.12 -7.00
CA GLY A 77 2.86 -10.42 -7.05
C GLY A 77 3.49 -10.28 -8.42
N ASP A 78 4.56 -9.53 -8.49
CA ASP A 78 5.38 -9.33 -9.67
C ASP A 78 6.72 -9.96 -9.37
N SER A 79 7.22 -10.78 -10.28
CA SER A 79 8.47 -11.49 -10.06
C SER A 79 9.67 -10.55 -9.92
N ASP A 80 9.55 -9.32 -10.42
CA ASP A 80 10.65 -8.37 -10.36
C ASP A 80 10.71 -7.62 -9.03
N ILE A 81 9.64 -7.68 -8.24
CA ILE A 81 9.57 -6.95 -6.97
C ILE A 81 9.18 -7.92 -5.87
N ASN A 82 10.06 -8.06 -4.89
CA ASN A 82 9.80 -8.94 -3.76
C ASN A 82 9.04 -8.17 -2.70
N LEU A 83 7.75 -8.04 -2.90
CA LEU A 83 6.88 -7.24 -2.06
C LEU A 83 5.59 -7.99 -1.74
N ASP A 84 5.25 -7.99 -0.46
CA ASP A 84 3.98 -8.51 0.02
C ASP A 84 3.26 -7.34 0.68
N LEU A 85 2.15 -6.92 0.10
CA LEU A 85 1.44 -5.73 0.55
C LEU A 85 -0.04 -6.01 0.67
N GLU A 86 -0.60 -5.63 1.80
CA GLU A 86 -2.04 -5.71 2.04
C GLU A 86 -2.52 -4.43 2.70
N ILE A 87 -3.66 -3.93 2.25
CA ILE A 87 -4.32 -2.79 2.85
C ILE A 87 -5.76 -3.18 3.12
N GLY A 88 -6.11 -3.29 4.40
CA GLY A 88 -7.44 -3.68 4.81
C GLY A 88 -8.25 -2.51 5.32
N GLU A 89 -9.56 -2.57 5.15
CA GLU A 89 -10.46 -1.58 5.72
C GLU A 89 -10.74 -1.90 7.18
N THR A 90 -10.66 -0.87 8.01
CA THR A 90 -10.99 -0.99 9.43
C THR A 90 -12.17 -0.07 9.75
N ALA A 91 -12.60 -0.10 10.99
CA ALA A 91 -13.72 0.76 11.41
C ALA A 91 -13.38 2.26 11.31
N THR A 92 -12.11 2.59 11.39
CA THR A 92 -11.67 3.99 11.44
C THR A 92 -10.84 4.42 10.24
N GLY A 93 -10.57 3.54 9.30
CA GLY A 93 -9.77 3.88 8.14
C GLY A 93 -9.19 2.67 7.47
N LEU A 94 -7.91 2.78 7.07
CA LEU A 94 -7.20 1.72 6.38
C LEU A 94 -5.97 1.32 7.17
N PHE A 95 -5.67 0.03 7.15
CA PHE A 95 -4.50 -0.52 7.81
C PHE A 95 -3.58 -1.13 6.76
N LEU A 96 -2.32 -0.70 6.76
CA LEU A 96 -1.31 -1.16 5.80
C LEU A 96 -0.37 -2.15 6.48
N SER A 97 -0.18 -3.28 5.83
CA SER A 97 0.82 -4.28 6.22
C SER A 97 1.70 -4.54 5.00
N LEU A 98 3.01 -4.44 5.17
CA LEU A 98 3.94 -4.51 4.05
C LEU A 98 5.21 -5.23 4.47
N VAL A 99 5.67 -6.15 3.61
CA VAL A 99 6.98 -6.77 3.73
C VAL A 99 7.68 -6.61 2.38
N TYR A 100 8.84 -6.00 2.40
CA TYR A 100 9.61 -5.72 1.19
C TYR A 100 11.06 -6.17 1.38
N TYR A 101 11.62 -6.80 0.35
CA TYR A 101 13.03 -7.17 0.33
C TYR A 101 13.71 -6.40 -0.79
N ASP A 102 14.79 -5.69 -0.46
CA ASP A 102 15.52 -4.93 -1.48
C ASP A 102 16.55 -5.84 -2.18
N ASN A 103 17.34 -5.25 -3.08
CA ASN A 103 18.31 -6.01 -3.87
C ASN A 103 19.47 -6.53 -3.04
N PHE A 104 19.63 -6.03 -1.83
CA PHE A 104 20.67 -6.47 -0.90
C PHE A 104 20.13 -7.45 0.13
N ASN A 105 18.89 -7.90 -0.09
CA ASN A 105 18.21 -8.85 0.77
C ASN A 105 17.90 -8.31 2.17
N ASN A 106 17.77 -6.99 2.30
CA ASN A 106 17.29 -6.38 3.52
C ASN A 106 15.78 -6.51 3.58
N GLN A 107 15.26 -6.93 4.72
CA GLN A 107 13.83 -7.08 4.92
C GLN A 107 13.27 -5.86 5.63
N TYR A 108 12.27 -5.24 5.02
CA TYR A 108 11.54 -4.11 5.60
C TYR A 108 10.14 -4.57 5.93
N VAL A 109 9.73 -4.37 7.17
CA VAL A 109 8.38 -4.73 7.62
C VAL A 109 7.73 -3.48 8.18
N PHE A 110 6.57 -3.14 7.65
CA PHE A 110 5.81 -1.97 8.08
C PHE A 110 4.38 -2.36 8.41
N THR A 111 3.87 -1.84 9.53
CA THR A 111 2.45 -1.90 9.84
C THR A 111 2.01 -0.53 10.32
N GLY A 112 0.92 -0.02 9.81
CA GLY A 112 0.44 1.28 10.20
C GLY A 112 -0.94 1.60 9.65
N GLU A 113 -1.47 2.74 10.06
CA GLU A 113 -2.82 3.17 9.70
C GLU A 113 -2.77 4.57 9.10
N ASN A 114 -3.76 4.86 8.25
CA ASN A 114 -3.93 6.23 7.78
C ASN A 114 -5.08 6.92 8.50
#